data_1c50c0258ed0929d60a29077af2f8c82
#
_entry.id   1c50c0258ed0929d60a29077af2f8c82
#
_cell.length_a   1.000
_cell.length_b   1.000
_cell.length_c   1.000
_cell.angle_alpha   90.00
_cell.angle_beta   90.00
_cell.angle_gamma   90.00
#
_symmetry.space_group_name_H-M   'P 1'
#
loop_
_entity.id
_entity.type
_entity.pdbx_description
1 polymer ?
#
loop_
_entity_poly.entity_id
_entity_poly.type
_entity_poly.pdbx_seq_one_letter_code
_entity_poly.pdbx_strand_id
1 'polypeptide(L)'
;MRNTYKIVDVMKILDMGRDQLFYWFKTKKLIKPEIEGKGRGARTKFSKTNIFELAIVKELSKLGIELNFIYEILSSKKLFGEKIISMNNVTNFLVKRYQNLEDKDKQNEDLFLFIYKNEQNKYLLHPIFKNSEGADSIVDKRLGSAHLVINIYEIFRKIERRIGEET
;
A
#
# COMPACT_ATOMS: atom_id res chain seq x y z
N MET A 1 -1.40 18.84 12.10
CA MET A 1 -1.60 17.44 11.68
C MET A 1 -0.75 16.51 12.53
N ARG A 2 -1.32 15.40 13.01
CA ARG A 2 -0.62 14.43 13.85
C ARG A 2 0.43 13.69 13.03
N ASN A 3 1.69 13.76 13.41
CA ASN A 3 2.79 13.15 12.63
C ASN A 3 2.95 11.63 12.88
N THR A 4 2.42 11.12 14.00
CA THR A 4 2.54 9.68 14.34
C THR A 4 1.30 9.16 15.06
N TYR A 5 1.01 7.88 14.91
CA TYR A 5 -0.15 7.16 15.41
C TYR A 5 0.27 6.02 16.33
N LYS A 6 -0.46 5.82 17.43
CA LYS A 6 -0.27 4.68 18.34
C LYS A 6 -0.88 3.42 17.73
N ILE A 7 -0.52 2.26 18.26
CA ILE A 7 -1.10 0.96 17.86
C ILE A 7 -2.64 0.99 17.88
N VAL A 8 -3.23 1.58 18.93
CA VAL A 8 -4.69 1.66 19.07
C VAL A 8 -5.32 2.50 17.96
N ASP A 9 -4.70 3.63 17.61
CA ASP A 9 -5.16 4.50 16.53
C ASP A 9 -5.13 3.74 15.19
N VAL A 10 -4.03 3.02 14.92
CA VAL A 10 -3.86 2.23 13.69
C VAL A 10 -4.91 1.11 13.61
N MET A 11 -5.17 0.42 14.73
CA MET A 11 -6.20 -0.64 14.78
C MET A 11 -7.58 -0.09 14.41
N LYS A 12 -7.95 1.08 14.93
CA LYS A 12 -9.23 1.74 14.62
C LYS A 12 -9.31 2.21 13.17
N ILE A 13 -8.28 2.96 12.70
CA ILE A 13 -8.22 3.47 11.33
C ILE A 13 -8.32 2.33 10.32
N LEU A 14 -7.60 1.24 10.56
CA LEU A 14 -7.57 0.11 9.66
C LEU A 14 -8.66 -0.94 9.94
N ASP A 15 -9.44 -0.78 11.03
CA ASP A 15 -10.42 -1.77 11.45
C ASP A 15 -9.80 -3.18 11.45
N MET A 16 -8.81 -3.39 12.32
CA MET A 16 -8.06 -4.64 12.42
C MET A 16 -7.71 -5.01 13.86
N GLY A 17 -7.59 -6.30 14.10
CA GLY A 17 -7.23 -6.84 15.41
C GLY A 17 -5.76 -6.57 15.76
N ARG A 18 -5.50 -6.50 17.08
CA ARG A 18 -4.15 -6.29 17.62
C ARG A 18 -3.17 -7.38 17.17
N ASP A 19 -3.58 -8.64 17.27
CA ASP A 19 -2.71 -9.79 16.97
C ASP A 19 -2.32 -9.82 15.49
N GLN A 20 -3.26 -9.47 14.59
CA GLN A 20 -3.01 -9.35 13.17
C GLN A 20 -2.00 -8.24 12.89
N LEU A 21 -2.17 -7.05 13.49
CA LEU A 21 -1.24 -5.93 13.34
C LEU A 21 0.17 -6.32 13.84
N PHE A 22 0.26 -6.93 15.02
CA PHE A 22 1.54 -7.39 15.59
C PHE A 22 2.21 -8.45 14.72
N TYR A 23 1.44 -9.42 14.22
CA TYR A 23 1.94 -10.44 13.32
C TYR A 23 2.56 -9.83 12.06
N TRP A 24 1.92 -8.82 11.47
CA TRP A 24 2.42 -8.19 10.26
C TRP A 24 3.71 -7.38 10.45
N PHE A 25 3.80 -6.57 11.49
CA PHE A 25 5.00 -5.73 11.63
C PHE A 25 6.12 -6.38 12.46
N LYS A 26 5.81 -7.22 13.47
CA LYS A 26 6.84 -7.88 14.29
C LYS A 26 7.30 -9.21 13.72
N THR A 27 6.37 -10.09 13.35
CA THR A 27 6.68 -11.46 12.94
C THR A 27 7.04 -11.51 11.46
N LYS A 28 6.18 -10.96 10.60
CA LYS A 28 6.42 -10.96 9.15
C LYS A 28 7.28 -9.80 8.67
N LYS A 29 7.46 -8.76 9.47
CA LYS A 29 8.26 -7.56 9.15
C LYS A 29 7.86 -6.91 7.83
N LEU A 30 6.56 -6.97 7.50
CA LEU A 30 6.02 -6.40 6.27
C LEU A 30 6.22 -4.88 6.22
N ILE A 31 6.18 -4.25 7.38
CA ILE A 31 6.28 -2.80 7.56
C ILE A 31 7.19 -2.49 8.73
N LYS A 32 8.01 -1.47 8.58
CA LYS A 32 8.84 -0.94 9.65
C LYS A 32 8.15 0.29 10.27
N PRO A 33 7.71 0.23 11.54
CA PRO A 33 7.14 1.39 12.22
C PRO A 33 8.11 2.57 12.23
N GLU A 34 7.59 3.80 12.25
CA GLU A 34 8.39 5.04 12.37
C GLU A 34 9.23 5.03 13.66
N ILE A 35 8.61 4.62 14.77
CA ILE A 35 9.29 4.40 16.04
C ILE A 35 8.98 2.99 16.51
N GLU A 36 9.99 2.16 16.62
CA GLU A 36 9.85 0.83 17.19
C GLU A 36 10.13 0.89 18.71
N GLY A 37 9.10 0.57 19.50
CA GLY A 37 9.22 0.49 20.95
C GLY A 37 10.10 -0.68 21.37
N LYS A 38 11.21 -0.40 22.04
CA LYS A 38 12.11 -1.41 22.63
C LYS A 38 12.02 -1.36 24.15
N GLY A 39 11.70 -2.50 24.79
CA GLY A 39 11.66 -2.62 26.23
C GLY A 39 10.34 -2.19 26.91
N ARG A 40 10.35 -2.25 28.25
CA ARG A 40 9.16 -2.00 29.08
C ARG A 40 8.76 -0.51 29.03
N GLY A 41 7.54 -0.22 28.59
CA GLY A 41 7.02 1.15 28.49
C GLY A 41 7.30 1.89 27.18
N ALA A 42 8.16 1.39 26.31
CA ALA A 42 8.41 1.99 25.01
C ALA A 42 7.22 1.76 24.06
N ARG A 43 6.74 2.86 23.43
CA ARG A 43 5.54 2.81 22.58
C ARG A 43 5.92 2.81 21.10
N THR A 44 5.50 1.78 20.40
CA THR A 44 5.58 1.75 18.93
C THR A 44 4.66 2.81 18.33
N LYS A 45 5.17 3.57 17.35
CA LYS A 45 4.41 4.59 16.63
C LYS A 45 4.56 4.39 15.12
N PHE A 46 3.50 4.68 14.40
CA PHE A 46 3.39 4.55 12.96
C PHE A 46 3.24 5.94 12.33
N SER A 47 3.88 6.16 11.19
CA SER A 47 3.63 7.34 10.36
C SER A 47 2.35 7.17 9.54
N LYS A 48 1.87 8.26 8.94
CA LYS A 48 0.76 8.20 7.95
C LYS A 48 1.12 7.26 6.79
N THR A 49 2.37 7.27 6.34
CA THR A 49 2.89 6.36 5.31
C THR A 49 2.74 4.90 5.72
N ASN A 50 3.11 4.57 6.97
CA ASN A 50 2.93 3.20 7.48
C ASN A 50 1.47 2.76 7.50
N ILE A 51 0.52 3.67 7.76
CA ILE A 51 -0.91 3.34 7.74
C ILE A 51 -1.35 3.03 6.30
N PHE A 52 -0.90 3.78 5.32
CA PHE A 52 -1.19 3.50 3.91
C PHE A 52 -0.60 2.16 3.45
N GLU A 53 0.65 1.87 3.85
CA GLU A 53 1.28 0.57 3.57
C GLU A 53 0.47 -0.58 4.18
N LEU A 54 0.08 -0.47 5.45
CA LEU A 54 -0.75 -1.46 6.13
C LEU A 54 -2.14 -1.62 5.48
N ALA A 55 -2.71 -0.54 4.96
CA ALA A 55 -3.98 -0.59 4.23
C ALA A 55 -3.85 -1.42 2.93
N ILE A 56 -2.77 -1.24 2.17
CA ILE A 56 -2.49 -2.07 0.99
C ILE A 56 -2.32 -3.54 1.40
N VAL A 57 -1.53 -3.83 2.46
CA VAL A 57 -1.38 -5.19 2.99
C VAL A 57 -2.74 -5.81 3.31
N LYS A 58 -3.61 -5.05 4.00
CA LYS A 58 -4.94 -5.50 4.40
C LYS A 58 -5.79 -5.86 3.17
N GLU A 59 -5.85 -5.00 2.17
CA GLU A 59 -6.67 -5.25 0.99
C GLU A 59 -6.12 -6.44 0.17
N LEU A 60 -4.81 -6.54 -0.04
CA LEU A 60 -4.19 -7.69 -0.71
C LEU A 60 -4.44 -9.01 0.04
N SER A 61 -4.32 -8.98 1.38
CA SER A 61 -4.59 -10.16 2.22
C SER A 61 -6.06 -10.60 2.16
N LYS A 62 -7.02 -9.66 2.12
CA LYS A 62 -8.44 -9.97 1.93
C LYS A 62 -8.75 -10.66 0.60
N LEU A 63 -7.97 -10.37 -0.42
CA LEU A 63 -8.08 -10.95 -1.75
C LEU A 63 -7.38 -12.32 -1.86
N GLY A 64 -6.92 -12.86 -0.72
CA GLY A 64 -6.31 -14.19 -0.64
C GLY A 64 -4.84 -14.25 -1.06
N ILE A 65 -4.17 -13.10 -1.23
CA ILE A 65 -2.75 -13.09 -1.51
C ILE A 65 -1.98 -13.42 -0.25
N GLU A 66 -1.09 -14.39 -0.33
CA GLU A 66 -0.24 -14.80 0.79
C GLU A 66 0.71 -13.69 1.24
N LEU A 67 0.93 -13.57 2.56
CA LEU A 67 1.74 -12.50 3.13
C LEU A 67 3.20 -12.47 2.63
N ASN A 68 3.77 -13.62 2.28
CA ASN A 68 5.11 -13.66 1.71
C ASN A 68 5.14 -12.99 0.33
N PHE A 69 4.14 -13.22 -0.51
CA PHE A 69 4.00 -12.54 -1.80
C PHE A 69 3.68 -11.04 -1.63
N ILE A 70 2.85 -10.70 -0.64
CA ILE A 70 2.61 -9.28 -0.32
C ILE A 70 3.94 -8.60 0.06
N TYR A 71 4.78 -9.26 0.86
CA TYR A 71 6.11 -8.74 1.19
C TYR A 71 6.99 -8.52 -0.06
N GLU A 72 7.03 -9.48 -0.97
CA GLU A 72 7.77 -9.36 -2.23
C GLU A 72 7.24 -8.19 -3.08
N ILE A 73 5.91 -8.05 -3.18
CA ILE A 73 5.26 -6.94 -3.87
C ILE A 73 5.67 -5.60 -3.28
N LEU A 74 5.52 -5.43 -1.96
CA LEU A 74 5.78 -4.17 -1.26
C LEU A 74 7.26 -3.80 -1.23
N SER A 75 8.14 -4.79 -1.11
CA SER A 75 9.59 -4.60 -1.08
C SER A 75 10.23 -4.48 -2.48
N SER A 76 9.47 -4.73 -3.54
CA SER A 76 9.97 -4.64 -4.90
C SER A 76 10.53 -3.24 -5.18
N LYS A 77 11.72 -3.22 -5.80
CA LYS A 77 12.37 -2.00 -6.31
C LYS A 77 12.16 -1.82 -7.82
N LYS A 78 11.33 -2.68 -8.42
CA LYS A 78 11.03 -2.65 -9.85
C LYS A 78 9.57 -2.31 -10.07
N LEU A 79 9.34 -1.31 -10.88
CA LEU A 79 8.04 -0.95 -11.42
C LEU A 79 8.14 -1.03 -12.95
N PHE A 80 7.19 -1.66 -13.63
CA PHE A 80 7.24 -1.90 -15.09
C PHE A 80 8.45 -2.72 -15.58
N GLY A 81 9.13 -3.47 -14.70
CA GLY A 81 10.39 -4.12 -15.03
C GLY A 81 11.61 -3.20 -14.91
N GLU A 82 11.43 -1.90 -14.70
CA GLU A 82 12.50 -0.93 -14.52
C GLU A 82 12.78 -0.68 -13.03
N LYS A 83 14.04 -0.38 -12.71
CA LYS A 83 14.46 -0.07 -11.36
C LYS A 83 13.96 1.31 -10.95
N ILE A 84 13.22 1.40 -9.83
CA ILE A 84 12.83 2.69 -9.25
C ILE A 84 14.05 3.29 -8.57
N ILE A 85 14.73 4.24 -9.24
CA ILE A 85 16.03 4.76 -8.83
C ILE A 85 15.95 5.64 -7.57
N SER A 86 14.80 6.27 -7.30
CA SER A 86 14.67 7.31 -6.27
C SER A 86 13.97 6.90 -4.98
N MET A 87 13.51 5.66 -4.85
CA MET A 87 12.66 5.24 -3.71
C MET A 87 13.00 3.84 -3.20
N ASN A 88 12.75 3.62 -1.91
CA ASN A 88 13.11 2.38 -1.23
C ASN A 88 12.29 1.17 -1.72
N ASN A 89 11.04 1.40 -2.18
CA ASN A 89 10.16 0.38 -2.74
C ASN A 89 8.95 1.00 -3.47
N VAL A 90 8.17 0.14 -4.15
CA VAL A 90 6.95 0.54 -4.89
C VAL A 90 5.96 1.27 -4.00
N THR A 91 5.74 0.79 -2.79
CA THR A 91 4.75 1.38 -1.88
C THR A 91 5.08 2.82 -1.51
N ASN A 92 6.34 3.09 -1.17
CA ASN A 92 6.80 4.46 -0.88
C ASN A 92 6.61 5.38 -2.09
N PHE A 93 6.81 4.86 -3.30
CA PHE A 93 6.54 5.60 -4.52
C PHE A 93 5.05 5.97 -4.65
N LEU A 94 4.16 4.99 -4.48
CA LEU A 94 2.71 5.19 -4.60
C LEU A 94 2.19 6.17 -3.54
N VAL A 95 2.63 6.00 -2.28
CA VAL A 95 2.22 6.87 -1.18
C VAL A 95 2.70 8.31 -1.39
N LYS A 96 3.97 8.52 -1.74
CA LYS A 96 4.51 9.87 -1.98
C LYS A 96 3.85 10.54 -3.17
N ARG A 97 3.59 9.80 -4.25
CA ARG A 97 2.87 10.34 -5.40
C ARG A 97 1.48 10.82 -4.99
N TYR A 98 0.71 10.01 -4.27
CA TYR A 98 -0.60 10.40 -3.79
C TYR A 98 -0.55 11.62 -2.85
N GLN A 99 0.41 11.65 -1.92
CA GLN A 99 0.56 12.77 -0.99
C GLN A 99 0.90 14.10 -1.68
N ASN A 100 1.56 14.05 -2.83
CA ASN A 100 1.94 15.23 -3.63
C ASN A 100 0.82 15.70 -4.58
N LEU A 101 -0.29 14.97 -4.72
CA LEU A 101 -1.44 15.44 -5.50
C LEU A 101 -2.13 16.60 -4.79
N GLU A 102 -2.64 17.56 -5.57
CA GLU A 102 -3.58 18.55 -5.08
C GLU A 102 -4.89 17.88 -4.63
N ASP A 103 -5.62 18.49 -3.70
CA ASP A 103 -6.83 17.87 -3.14
C ASP A 103 -7.90 17.57 -4.20
N LYS A 104 -8.02 18.42 -5.23
CA LYS A 104 -8.93 18.18 -6.38
C LYS A 104 -8.52 16.94 -7.17
N ASP A 105 -7.21 16.70 -7.35
CA ASP A 105 -6.67 15.59 -8.12
C ASP A 105 -6.76 14.28 -7.33
N LYS A 106 -6.60 14.34 -6.00
CA LYS A 106 -6.83 13.18 -5.12
C LYS A 106 -8.24 12.61 -5.22
N GLN A 107 -9.23 13.45 -5.56
CA GLN A 107 -10.62 13.01 -5.74
C GLN A 107 -10.89 12.46 -7.15
N ASN A 108 -10.20 12.98 -8.14
CA ASN A 108 -10.49 12.72 -9.55
C ASN A 108 -9.54 11.71 -10.21
N GLU A 109 -8.32 11.56 -9.68
CA GLU A 109 -7.39 10.57 -10.20
C GLU A 109 -7.62 9.20 -9.57
N ASP A 110 -7.46 8.17 -10.37
CA ASP A 110 -7.40 6.78 -9.91
C ASP A 110 -6.06 6.16 -10.31
N LEU A 111 -5.54 5.34 -9.43
CA LEU A 111 -4.38 4.50 -9.69
C LEU A 111 -4.74 3.04 -9.48
N PHE A 112 -4.78 2.30 -10.57
CA PHE A 112 -4.98 0.86 -10.54
C PHE A 112 -3.66 0.13 -10.48
N LEU A 113 -3.54 -0.82 -9.58
CA LEU A 113 -2.42 -1.74 -9.52
C LEU A 113 -2.86 -3.09 -10.05
N PHE A 114 -2.29 -3.46 -11.18
CA PHE A 114 -2.48 -4.77 -11.80
C PHE A 114 -1.43 -5.73 -11.27
N ILE A 115 -1.87 -6.87 -10.76
CA ILE A 115 -1.02 -7.91 -10.23
C ILE A 115 -1.22 -9.16 -11.09
N TYR A 116 -0.16 -9.64 -11.69
CA TYR A 116 -0.20 -10.85 -12.54
C TYR A 116 1.05 -11.70 -12.31
N LYS A 117 0.97 -12.95 -12.67
CA LYS A 117 2.11 -13.87 -12.66
C LYS A 117 2.74 -13.93 -14.05
N ASN A 118 4.06 -13.87 -14.11
CA ASN A 118 4.79 -14.14 -15.34
C ASN A 118 4.95 -15.66 -15.57
N GLU A 119 5.55 -16.04 -16.69
CA GLU A 119 5.84 -17.45 -17.05
C GLU A 119 6.71 -18.17 -16.01
N GLN A 120 7.50 -17.43 -15.22
CA GLN A 120 8.33 -17.95 -14.13
C GLN A 120 7.56 -18.03 -12.79
N ASN A 121 6.24 -17.86 -12.81
CA ASN A 121 5.34 -17.85 -11.64
C ASN A 121 5.67 -16.74 -10.60
N LYS A 122 6.37 -15.67 -11.03
CA LYS A 122 6.67 -14.49 -10.20
C LYS A 122 5.60 -13.44 -10.38
N TYR A 123 5.23 -12.78 -9.28
CA TYR A 123 4.31 -11.66 -9.32
C TYR A 123 4.98 -10.42 -9.92
N LEU A 124 4.28 -9.81 -10.87
CA LEU A 124 4.64 -8.54 -11.47
C LEU A 124 3.57 -7.51 -11.14
N LEU A 125 3.99 -6.27 -11.01
CA LEU A 125 3.14 -5.14 -10.71
C LEU A 125 3.13 -4.17 -11.87
N HIS A 126 1.95 -3.74 -12.27
CA HIS A 126 1.78 -2.73 -13.30
C HIS A 126 0.80 -1.66 -12.83
N PRO A 127 1.26 -0.48 -12.42
CA PRO A 127 0.40 0.63 -12.09
C PRO A 127 -0.12 1.28 -13.38
N ILE A 128 -1.42 1.58 -13.41
CA ILE A 128 -2.08 2.31 -14.51
C ILE A 128 -2.80 3.50 -13.89
N PHE A 129 -2.49 4.69 -14.41
CA PHE A 129 -3.17 5.93 -14.04
C PHE A 129 -4.35 6.16 -14.99
N LYS A 130 -5.53 6.43 -14.45
CA LYS A 130 -6.78 6.56 -15.22
C LYS A 130 -6.70 7.64 -16.32
N ASN A 131 -5.90 8.68 -16.09
CA ASN A 131 -5.77 9.81 -17.02
C ASN A 131 -4.54 9.71 -17.93
N SER A 132 -3.82 8.57 -17.95
CA SER A 132 -2.70 8.39 -18.86
C SER A 132 -3.19 8.00 -20.25
N GLU A 133 -2.74 8.72 -21.28
CA GLU A 133 -2.99 8.34 -22.68
C GLU A 133 -2.53 6.88 -22.90
N GLY A 134 -3.41 6.07 -23.49
CA GLY A 134 -3.12 4.66 -23.74
C GLY A 134 -3.41 3.71 -22.58
N ALA A 135 -3.94 4.20 -21.44
CA ALA A 135 -4.33 3.33 -20.32
C ALA A 135 -5.31 2.24 -20.76
N ASP A 136 -6.31 2.58 -21.55
CA ASP A 136 -7.33 1.64 -22.04
C ASP A 136 -6.70 0.53 -22.90
N SER A 137 -5.75 0.85 -23.76
CA SER A 137 -5.09 -0.14 -24.61
C SER A 137 -4.18 -1.10 -23.83
N ILE A 138 -3.61 -0.64 -22.72
CA ILE A 138 -2.80 -1.47 -21.82
C ILE A 138 -3.72 -2.36 -20.98
N VAL A 139 -4.84 -1.82 -20.52
CA VAL A 139 -5.88 -2.56 -19.78
C VAL A 139 -6.40 -3.70 -20.66
N ASP A 140 -6.84 -3.41 -21.88
CA ASP A 140 -7.41 -4.43 -22.78
C ASP A 140 -6.43 -5.54 -23.13
N LYS A 141 -5.15 -5.22 -23.38
CA LYS A 141 -4.13 -6.22 -23.72
C LYS A 141 -3.69 -7.09 -22.54
N ARG A 142 -3.81 -6.61 -21.31
CA ARG A 142 -3.28 -7.28 -20.11
C ARG A 142 -4.36 -7.83 -19.18
N LEU A 143 -5.62 -7.41 -19.31
CA LEU A 143 -6.73 -7.96 -18.53
C LEU A 143 -6.87 -9.48 -18.67
N GLY A 144 -6.54 -10.04 -19.82
CA GLY A 144 -6.56 -11.49 -20.03
C GLY A 144 -5.55 -12.27 -19.19
N SER A 145 -4.53 -11.61 -18.65
CA SER A 145 -3.48 -12.21 -17.81
C SER A 145 -3.41 -11.65 -16.38
N ALA A 146 -4.18 -10.59 -16.08
CA ALA A 146 -4.21 -10.02 -14.74
C ALA A 146 -5.02 -10.92 -13.81
N HIS A 147 -4.41 -11.33 -12.69
CA HIS A 147 -5.09 -12.13 -11.66
C HIS A 147 -5.83 -11.25 -10.66
N LEU A 148 -5.44 -9.98 -10.55
CA LEU A 148 -5.99 -9.05 -9.59
C LEU A 148 -5.78 -7.60 -10.02
N VAL A 149 -6.80 -6.77 -9.79
CA VAL A 149 -6.75 -5.31 -10.00
C VAL A 149 -7.25 -4.62 -8.75
N ILE A 150 -6.46 -3.69 -8.19
CA ILE A 150 -6.86 -2.89 -7.04
C ILE A 150 -6.69 -1.41 -7.33
N ASN A 151 -7.67 -0.59 -6.87
CA ASN A 151 -7.55 0.87 -6.92
C ASN A 151 -6.84 1.37 -5.65
N ILE A 152 -5.58 1.74 -5.78
CA ILE A 152 -4.74 2.20 -4.67
C ILE A 152 -5.23 3.55 -4.12
N TYR A 153 -5.65 4.47 -5.00
CA TYR A 153 -6.10 5.79 -4.55
C TYR A 153 -7.43 5.73 -3.80
N GLU A 154 -8.31 4.80 -4.16
CA GLU A 154 -9.53 4.57 -3.38
C GLU A 154 -9.22 4.06 -1.96
N ILE A 155 -8.23 3.19 -1.82
CA ILE A 155 -7.75 2.74 -0.51
C ILE A 155 -7.23 3.95 0.29
N PHE A 156 -6.42 4.81 -0.33
CA PHE A 156 -5.83 5.96 0.34
C PHE A 156 -6.89 7.00 0.73
N ARG A 157 -7.85 7.31 -0.15
CA ARG A 157 -8.99 8.20 0.17
C ARG A 157 -9.79 7.69 1.36
N LYS A 158 -10.06 6.39 1.41
CA LYS A 158 -10.77 5.75 2.53
C LYS A 158 -9.99 5.90 3.85
N ILE A 159 -8.68 5.73 3.81
CA ILE A 159 -7.82 5.89 4.99
C ILE A 159 -7.76 7.34 5.44
N GLU A 160 -7.65 8.31 4.52
CA GLU A 160 -7.63 9.74 4.87
C GLU A 160 -8.92 10.18 5.56
N ARG A 161 -10.08 9.73 5.09
CA ARG A 161 -11.37 9.98 5.75
C ARG A 161 -11.37 9.47 7.20
N ARG A 162 -10.94 8.23 7.41
CA ARG A 162 -10.88 7.64 8.75
C ARG A 162 -9.85 8.32 9.67
N ILE A 163 -8.74 8.77 9.13
CA ILE A 163 -7.76 9.58 9.89
C ILE A 163 -8.40 10.90 10.34
N GLY A 164 -9.18 11.55 9.47
CA GLY A 164 -9.90 12.78 9.80
C GLY A 164 -10.97 12.60 10.88
N GLU A 165 -11.61 11.43 10.95
CA GLU A 165 -12.63 11.10 11.95
C GLU A 165 -12.03 10.79 13.34
N GLU A 166 -10.76 10.36 13.43
CA GLU A 166 -10.06 9.99 14.67
C GLU A 166 -9.18 11.13 15.24
N THR A 167 -9.12 12.31 14.57
CA THR A 167 -8.36 13.48 15.00
C THR A 167 -9.22 14.58 15.52
#